data_49279069bc508f1cb624e37a5f4ba186
#
_entry.id   49279069bc508f1cb624e37a5f4ba186
#
_cell.length_a   1.000
_cell.length_b   1.000
_cell.length_c   1.000
_cell.angle_alpha   90.00
_cell.angle_beta   90.00
_cell.angle_gamma   90.00
#
_symmetry.space_group_name_H-M   'P 1'
#
loop_
_entity.id
_entity.type
_entity.pdbx_description
1 polymer ?
#
loop_
_entity_poly.entity_id
_entity_poly.type
_entity_poly.pdbx_seq_one_letter_code
_entity_poly.pdbx_strand_id
1 'polypeptide(L)'
;MILTARAITLVLAFLVLVVLMVHPRAWSQGQPSQDDHSGMSMSMPMPMPADGPTPAELLSWKRESEGNHHLIGFFVALAGLFLLLQDVLKKRFPGVRYVWPVSFLLSGLFVLVYSDTELWPFGPKPWIQGTITNPEVIQHKLFAALLLGVGIIELLRARGRLTAVWAAWVFPVLAVAGSVLLLFHSHHTGMHGEDHMAIMEHIQAEHLSYAATGLGIGLTKGLAEVRTRWQAVFAKLWPALMIVLGILLMFYTE
;
A
#
# COMPACT_ATOMS: atom_id res chain seq x y z
N MET A 1 -1.17 -29.57 -18.90
CA MET A 1 -0.42 -29.42 -17.64
C MET A 1 0.92 -28.68 -17.79
N ILE A 2 1.62 -28.79 -18.90
CA ILE A 2 2.95 -28.15 -19.14
C ILE A 2 2.86 -26.62 -19.34
N LEU A 3 1.74 -26.11 -19.89
CA LEU A 3 1.53 -24.65 -20.05
C LEU A 3 1.42 -23.90 -18.73
N THR A 4 0.93 -24.55 -17.68
CA THR A 4 0.79 -23.93 -16.35
C THR A 4 2.12 -23.70 -15.64
N ALA A 5 3.08 -24.62 -15.78
CA ALA A 5 4.41 -24.47 -15.17
C ALA A 5 5.19 -23.31 -15.84
N ARG A 6 5.19 -23.23 -17.18
CA ARG A 6 5.83 -22.12 -17.91
C ARG A 6 5.20 -20.77 -17.63
N ALA A 7 3.87 -20.71 -17.49
CA ALA A 7 3.18 -19.47 -17.12
C ALA A 7 3.55 -19.01 -15.69
N ILE A 8 3.65 -19.95 -14.76
CA ILE A 8 4.09 -19.66 -13.38
C ILE A 8 5.54 -19.16 -13.37
N THR A 9 6.44 -19.80 -14.13
CA THR A 9 7.84 -19.37 -14.23
C THR A 9 7.97 -17.98 -14.84
N LEU A 10 7.20 -17.66 -15.89
CA LEU A 10 7.19 -16.33 -16.50
C LEU A 10 6.65 -15.26 -15.55
N VAL A 11 5.60 -15.58 -14.79
CA VAL A 11 5.03 -14.68 -13.77
C VAL A 11 6.05 -14.45 -12.65
N LEU A 12 6.72 -15.49 -12.15
CA LEU A 12 7.76 -15.35 -11.14
C LEU A 12 8.98 -14.56 -11.66
N ALA A 13 9.41 -14.82 -12.89
CA ALA A 13 10.49 -14.06 -13.52
C ALA A 13 10.12 -12.57 -13.70
N PHE A 14 8.88 -12.29 -14.11
CA PHE A 14 8.36 -10.93 -14.21
C PHE A 14 8.28 -10.25 -12.83
N LEU A 15 7.84 -10.98 -11.79
CA LEU A 15 7.81 -10.51 -10.41
C LEU A 15 9.21 -10.09 -9.92
N VAL A 16 10.20 -10.96 -10.12
CA VAL A 16 11.60 -10.67 -9.77
C VAL A 16 12.10 -9.44 -10.54
N LEU A 17 11.76 -9.33 -11.82
CA LEU A 17 12.16 -8.19 -12.65
C LEU A 17 11.50 -6.89 -12.15
N VAL A 18 10.22 -6.91 -11.79
CA VAL A 18 9.51 -5.73 -11.24
C VAL A 18 10.11 -5.32 -9.90
N VAL A 19 10.38 -6.27 -8.99
CA VAL A 19 11.03 -5.99 -7.70
C VAL A 19 12.42 -5.37 -7.92
N LEU A 20 13.20 -5.89 -8.87
CA LEU A 20 14.53 -5.36 -9.19
C LEU A 20 14.50 -3.97 -9.85
N MET A 21 13.43 -3.67 -10.63
CA MET A 21 13.27 -2.38 -11.31
C MET A 21 12.71 -1.29 -10.39
N VAL A 22 11.88 -1.68 -9.41
CA VAL A 22 11.19 -0.76 -8.50
C VAL A 22 12.04 -0.46 -7.26
N HIS A 23 13.07 -1.26 -6.97
CA HIS A 23 13.98 -0.95 -5.87
C HIS A 23 14.78 0.32 -6.23
N PRO A 24 14.51 1.47 -5.58
CA PRO A 24 15.40 2.62 -5.72
C PRO A 24 16.80 2.18 -5.28
N ARG A 25 17.81 2.70 -5.97
CA ARG A 25 19.24 2.43 -5.70
C ARG A 25 19.65 2.93 -4.30
N ALA A 26 19.09 2.34 -3.27
CA ALA A 26 19.42 2.64 -1.86
C ALA A 26 20.84 2.17 -1.46
N TRP A 27 21.62 1.63 -2.40
CA TRP A 27 22.95 1.04 -2.11
C TRP A 27 24.12 1.93 -2.51
N SER A 28 23.92 3.20 -2.84
CA SER A 28 25.03 4.12 -3.17
C SER A 28 24.95 5.45 -2.42
N GLN A 29 24.51 5.48 -1.19
CA GLN A 29 24.86 6.60 -0.32
C GLN A 29 26.23 6.30 0.28
N GLY A 30 27.27 6.85 -0.38
CA GLY A 30 28.60 6.97 0.19
C GLY A 30 28.49 7.71 1.52
N GLN A 31 29.24 7.25 2.51
CA GLN A 31 29.44 7.96 3.77
C GLN A 31 29.71 9.45 3.49
N PRO A 32 29.05 10.38 4.18
CA PRO A 32 29.44 11.78 4.11
C PRO A 32 30.89 11.88 4.58
N SER A 33 31.77 12.39 3.71
CA SER A 33 33.11 12.80 4.07
C SER A 33 32.99 13.79 5.23
N GLN A 34 33.57 13.46 6.37
CA GLN A 34 33.86 14.42 7.42
C GLN A 34 34.85 15.43 6.86
N ASP A 35 34.36 16.48 6.24
CA ASP A 35 35.15 17.66 5.98
C ASP A 35 35.15 18.51 7.25
N ASP A 36 36.34 18.53 7.83
CA ASP A 36 36.80 19.28 8.98
C ASP A 36 36.71 20.79 8.66
N HIS A 37 35.58 21.42 8.99
CA HIS A 37 35.44 22.85 9.01
C HIS A 37 35.50 23.39 10.44
N SER A 38 36.72 23.49 10.94
CA SER A 38 37.08 24.40 12.03
C SER A 38 36.86 25.85 11.58
N GLY A 39 35.66 26.35 11.76
CA GLY A 39 35.27 27.73 11.55
C GLY A 39 34.31 28.14 12.65
N MET A 40 34.81 28.80 13.69
CA MET A 40 34.03 29.43 14.75
C MET A 40 33.00 30.38 14.13
N SER A 41 31.74 30.02 14.18
CA SER A 41 30.63 30.97 14.16
C SER A 41 29.77 30.67 15.38
N MET A 42 29.89 31.54 16.39
CA MET A 42 28.95 31.62 17.49
C MET A 42 27.63 32.19 16.95
N SER A 43 26.83 31.35 16.29
CA SER A 43 25.41 31.59 16.17
C SER A 43 24.76 31.09 17.45
N MET A 44 24.26 32.01 18.28
CA MET A 44 23.37 31.62 19.38
C MET A 44 22.27 30.74 18.81
N PRO A 45 21.95 29.58 19.44
CA PRO A 45 20.78 28.79 19.06
C PRO A 45 19.58 29.72 19.20
N MET A 46 18.93 30.06 18.10
CA MET A 46 17.60 30.66 18.19
C MET A 46 16.72 29.68 18.95
N PRO A 47 15.98 30.15 19.97
CA PRO A 47 15.01 29.26 20.63
C PRO A 47 14.07 28.74 19.56
N MET A 48 14.06 27.42 19.33
CA MET A 48 13.04 26.80 18.52
C MET A 48 11.69 27.17 19.12
N PRO A 49 10.66 27.45 18.28
CA PRO A 49 9.33 27.67 18.81
C PRO A 49 8.96 26.51 19.72
N ALA A 50 8.47 26.79 20.92
CA ALA A 50 8.13 25.80 21.94
C ALA A 50 7.01 24.83 21.54
N ASP A 51 6.45 24.97 20.32
CA ASP A 51 5.24 24.31 19.83
C ASP A 51 5.49 23.26 18.74
N GLY A 52 6.74 22.90 18.43
CA GLY A 52 7.06 21.83 17.48
C GLY A 52 7.01 20.44 18.13
N PRO A 53 6.77 19.37 17.34
CA PRO A 53 6.76 18.00 17.87
C PRO A 53 8.13 17.64 18.46
N THR A 54 8.10 16.94 19.58
CA THR A 54 9.31 16.42 20.23
C THR A 54 9.93 15.27 19.41
N PRO A 55 11.23 14.99 19.54
CA PRO A 55 11.86 13.83 18.89
C PRO A 55 11.18 12.50 19.21
N ALA A 56 10.59 12.36 20.41
CA ALA A 56 9.85 11.18 20.81
C ALA A 56 8.52 11.05 20.07
N GLU A 57 7.81 12.15 19.83
CA GLU A 57 6.57 12.18 19.04
C GLU A 57 6.86 11.88 17.58
N LEU A 58 7.88 12.47 16.98
CA LEU A 58 8.30 12.16 15.61
C LEU A 58 8.62 10.66 15.43
N LEU A 59 9.36 10.08 16.37
CA LEU A 59 9.67 8.65 16.33
C LEU A 59 8.43 7.77 16.50
N SER A 60 7.45 8.20 17.30
CA SER A 60 6.19 7.46 17.47
C SER A 60 5.36 7.48 16.19
N TRP A 61 5.25 8.62 15.52
CA TRP A 61 4.53 8.77 14.25
C TRP A 61 5.15 7.94 13.13
N LYS A 62 6.48 7.99 13.00
CA LYS A 62 7.23 7.13 12.08
C LYS A 62 6.92 5.65 12.30
N ARG A 63 7.02 5.16 13.54
CA ARG A 63 6.72 3.74 13.87
C ARG A 63 5.27 3.36 13.58
N GLU A 64 4.35 4.28 13.80
CA GLU A 64 2.93 4.06 13.50
C GLU A 64 2.71 3.98 11.99
N SER A 65 3.25 4.90 11.21
CA SER A 65 3.19 4.92 9.76
C SER A 65 3.78 3.63 9.17
N GLU A 66 5.01 3.29 9.55
CA GLU A 66 5.67 2.04 9.11
C GLU A 66 4.85 0.80 9.48
N GLY A 67 4.39 0.71 10.73
CA GLY A 67 3.57 -0.41 11.22
C GLY A 67 2.27 -0.59 10.45
N ASN A 68 1.62 0.52 10.10
CA ASN A 68 0.40 0.52 9.31
C ASN A 68 0.64 -0.04 7.90
N HIS A 69 1.69 0.41 7.22
CA HIS A 69 2.07 -0.07 5.90
C HIS A 69 2.45 -1.56 5.93
N HIS A 70 3.25 -1.99 6.91
CA HIS A 70 3.67 -3.39 7.06
C HIS A 70 2.47 -4.33 7.24
N LEU A 71 1.51 -3.97 8.10
CA LEU A 71 0.33 -4.81 8.34
C LEU A 71 -0.58 -4.90 7.12
N ILE A 72 -0.82 -3.78 6.43
CA ILE A 72 -1.60 -3.76 5.19
C ILE A 72 -0.87 -4.58 4.12
N GLY A 73 0.45 -4.41 4.00
CA GLY A 73 1.29 -5.16 3.08
C GLY A 73 1.17 -6.66 3.29
N PHE A 74 1.19 -7.11 4.54
CA PHE A 74 0.96 -8.51 4.89
C PHE A 74 -0.40 -9.03 4.39
N PHE A 75 -1.49 -8.32 4.64
CA PHE A 75 -2.81 -8.74 4.17
C PHE A 75 -2.95 -8.74 2.65
N VAL A 76 -2.33 -7.76 1.96
CA VAL A 76 -2.34 -7.69 0.50
C VAL A 76 -1.52 -8.82 -0.12
N ALA A 77 -0.33 -9.11 0.42
CA ALA A 77 0.48 -10.25 -0.01
C ALA A 77 -0.23 -11.59 0.24
N LEU A 78 -0.85 -11.75 1.41
CA LEU A 78 -1.64 -12.93 1.76
C LEU A 78 -2.81 -13.14 0.79
N ALA A 79 -3.54 -12.09 0.47
CA ALA A 79 -4.63 -12.12 -0.50
C ALA A 79 -4.15 -12.58 -1.88
N GLY A 80 -3.05 -11.99 -2.39
CA GLY A 80 -2.45 -12.38 -3.66
C GLY A 80 -1.98 -13.84 -3.68
N LEU A 81 -1.33 -14.28 -2.61
CA LEU A 81 -0.85 -15.66 -2.46
C LEU A 81 -2.00 -16.67 -2.51
N PHE A 82 -3.05 -16.44 -1.72
CA PHE A 82 -4.19 -17.36 -1.69
C PHE A 82 -5.00 -17.36 -2.99
N LEU A 83 -5.06 -16.24 -3.71
CA LEU A 83 -5.62 -16.20 -5.06
C LEU A 83 -4.83 -17.04 -6.04
N LEU A 84 -3.49 -17.02 -6.01
CA LEU A 84 -2.66 -17.86 -6.87
C LEU A 84 -2.81 -19.36 -6.53
N LEU A 85 -2.92 -19.67 -5.24
CA LEU A 85 -3.03 -21.04 -4.75
C LEU A 85 -4.47 -21.58 -4.79
N GLN A 86 -5.47 -20.75 -5.05
CA GLN A 86 -6.88 -21.09 -4.96
C GLN A 86 -7.23 -22.34 -5.79
N ASP A 87 -6.70 -22.47 -7.00
CA ASP A 87 -7.00 -23.60 -7.88
C ASP A 87 -6.49 -24.94 -7.33
N VAL A 88 -5.40 -24.91 -6.59
CA VAL A 88 -4.80 -26.09 -5.94
C VAL A 88 -5.53 -26.41 -4.64
N LEU A 89 -5.82 -25.38 -3.84
CA LEU A 89 -6.34 -25.55 -2.48
C LEU A 89 -7.85 -25.80 -2.43
N LYS A 90 -8.62 -25.30 -3.41
CA LYS A 90 -10.11 -25.33 -3.40
C LYS A 90 -10.73 -26.71 -3.23
N LYS A 91 -10.03 -27.76 -3.68
CA LYS A 91 -10.51 -29.16 -3.54
C LYS A 91 -10.47 -29.63 -2.10
N ARG A 92 -9.45 -29.23 -1.32
CA ARG A 92 -9.23 -29.62 0.07
C ARG A 92 -9.80 -28.61 1.06
N PHE A 93 -9.76 -27.33 0.71
CA PHE A 93 -10.19 -26.21 1.54
C PHE A 93 -11.10 -25.26 0.74
N PRO A 94 -12.39 -25.59 0.60
CA PRO A 94 -13.32 -24.77 -0.22
C PRO A 94 -13.48 -23.32 0.30
N GLY A 95 -13.16 -23.08 1.57
CA GLY A 95 -13.14 -21.76 2.19
C GLY A 95 -12.02 -20.84 1.69
N VAL A 96 -11.01 -21.35 0.99
CA VAL A 96 -9.87 -20.56 0.47
C VAL A 96 -10.32 -19.38 -0.38
N ARG A 97 -11.45 -19.49 -1.08
CA ARG A 97 -12.04 -18.42 -1.91
C ARG A 97 -12.44 -17.17 -1.12
N TYR A 98 -12.57 -17.30 0.21
CA TYR A 98 -12.93 -16.17 1.09
C TYR A 98 -11.72 -15.46 1.69
N VAL A 99 -10.52 -16.05 1.62
CA VAL A 99 -9.33 -15.49 2.27
C VAL A 99 -9.03 -14.11 1.74
N TRP A 100 -8.95 -13.94 0.42
CA TRP A 100 -8.57 -12.68 -0.17
C TRP A 100 -9.60 -11.54 0.04
N PRO A 101 -10.95 -11.74 -0.11
CA PRO A 101 -11.88 -10.66 0.22
C PRO A 101 -11.89 -10.34 1.72
N VAL A 102 -11.70 -11.35 2.58
CA VAL A 102 -11.59 -11.12 4.03
C VAL A 102 -10.32 -10.34 4.37
N SER A 103 -9.19 -10.60 3.72
CA SER A 103 -7.97 -9.82 3.89
C SER A 103 -8.19 -8.34 3.58
N PHE A 104 -8.94 -8.02 2.50
CA PHE A 104 -9.32 -6.63 2.17
C PHE A 104 -10.25 -6.01 3.21
N LEU A 105 -11.21 -6.78 3.75
CA LEU A 105 -12.08 -6.30 4.84
C LEU A 105 -11.27 -6.00 6.10
N LEU A 106 -10.34 -6.87 6.46
CA LEU A 106 -9.48 -6.66 7.64
C LEU A 106 -8.56 -5.45 7.43
N SER A 107 -7.94 -5.31 6.25
CA SER A 107 -7.14 -4.13 5.92
C SER A 107 -7.96 -2.85 5.96
N GLY A 108 -9.16 -2.86 5.36
CA GLY A 108 -10.02 -1.68 5.35
C GLY A 108 -10.52 -1.30 6.74
N LEU A 109 -10.88 -2.28 7.58
CA LEU A 109 -11.26 -2.02 8.97
C LEU A 109 -10.08 -1.49 9.79
N PHE A 110 -8.89 -2.05 9.58
CA PHE A 110 -7.68 -1.60 10.23
C PHE A 110 -7.37 -0.14 9.86
N VAL A 111 -7.32 0.20 8.55
CA VAL A 111 -7.09 1.59 8.11
C VAL A 111 -8.19 2.53 8.62
N LEU A 112 -9.45 2.09 8.64
CA LEU A 112 -10.54 2.92 9.13
C LEU A 112 -10.34 3.35 10.58
N VAL A 113 -9.80 2.46 11.43
CA VAL A 113 -9.78 2.61 12.89
C VAL A 113 -8.40 3.00 13.41
N TYR A 114 -7.32 2.44 12.84
CA TYR A 114 -5.95 2.52 13.40
C TYR A 114 -5.01 3.44 12.63
N SER A 115 -5.36 3.89 11.43
CA SER A 115 -4.44 4.73 10.63
C SER A 115 -4.19 6.12 11.22
N ASP A 116 -5.07 6.58 12.10
CA ASP A 116 -5.05 7.95 12.63
C ASP A 116 -5.35 7.91 14.13
N THR A 117 -4.32 7.57 14.92
CA THR A 117 -4.47 7.35 16.36
C THR A 117 -4.75 8.62 17.16
N GLU A 118 -4.60 9.81 16.57
CA GLU A 118 -5.05 11.06 17.16
C GLU A 118 -6.58 11.20 17.22
N LEU A 119 -7.31 10.38 16.45
CA LEU A 119 -8.78 10.36 16.46
C LEU A 119 -9.31 9.42 17.54
N TRP A 120 -10.53 9.73 18.03
CA TRP A 120 -11.26 8.83 18.91
C TRP A 120 -11.46 7.44 18.21
N PRO A 121 -11.33 6.29 18.87
CA PRO A 121 -11.24 6.10 20.32
C PRO A 121 -9.82 6.18 20.92
N PHE A 122 -8.77 6.31 20.13
CA PHE A 122 -7.39 6.26 20.60
C PHE A 122 -6.87 7.63 21.02
N GLY A 123 -7.29 8.69 20.32
CA GLY A 123 -6.88 10.05 20.58
C GLY A 123 -8.05 10.98 21.00
N PRO A 124 -7.72 12.22 21.35
CA PRO A 124 -8.71 13.20 21.84
C PRO A 124 -9.53 13.85 20.74
N LYS A 125 -9.12 13.76 19.45
CA LYS A 125 -9.80 14.47 18.37
C LYS A 125 -11.10 13.75 17.97
N PRO A 126 -12.24 14.47 17.85
CA PRO A 126 -13.49 13.92 17.32
C PRO A 126 -13.32 13.48 15.86
N TRP A 127 -13.91 12.37 15.45
CA TRP A 127 -13.78 11.79 14.11
C TRP A 127 -14.09 12.79 12.99
N ILE A 128 -15.28 13.42 13.05
CA ILE A 128 -15.72 14.32 11.98
C ILE A 128 -14.75 15.50 11.85
N GLN A 129 -14.48 16.18 12.96
CA GLN A 129 -13.61 17.34 12.96
C GLN A 129 -12.17 16.98 12.54
N GLY A 130 -11.59 15.92 13.10
CA GLY A 130 -10.24 15.48 12.76
C GLY A 130 -10.12 15.07 11.29
N THR A 131 -11.16 14.39 10.74
CA THR A 131 -11.15 13.99 9.33
C THR A 131 -11.24 15.20 8.39
N ILE A 132 -12.17 16.13 8.59
CA ILE A 132 -12.36 17.24 7.63
C ILE A 132 -11.28 18.30 7.69
N THR A 133 -10.49 18.36 8.77
CA THR A 133 -9.42 19.36 8.95
C THR A 133 -8.04 18.86 8.49
N ASN A 134 -7.86 17.54 8.27
CA ASN A 134 -6.60 16.96 7.85
C ASN A 134 -6.75 16.19 6.53
N PRO A 135 -6.13 16.65 5.42
CA PRO A 135 -6.19 15.97 4.12
C PRO A 135 -5.65 14.53 4.15
N GLU A 136 -4.63 14.25 4.93
CA GLU A 136 -4.05 12.90 5.10
C GLU A 136 -5.08 11.94 5.71
N VAL A 137 -5.77 12.38 6.77
CA VAL A 137 -6.85 11.60 7.40
C VAL A 137 -8.00 11.35 6.42
N ILE A 138 -8.40 12.34 5.61
CA ILE A 138 -9.41 12.13 4.54
C ILE A 138 -8.97 11.01 3.61
N GLN A 139 -7.71 11.03 3.17
CA GLN A 139 -7.19 10.03 2.25
C GLN A 139 -7.17 8.63 2.88
N HIS A 140 -6.76 8.49 4.13
CA HIS A 140 -6.84 7.22 4.86
C HIS A 140 -8.28 6.69 4.93
N LYS A 141 -9.26 7.55 5.24
CA LYS A 141 -10.69 7.14 5.27
C LYS A 141 -11.22 6.77 3.88
N LEU A 142 -10.76 7.44 2.82
CA LEU A 142 -11.07 7.05 1.43
C LEU A 142 -10.46 5.70 1.09
N PHE A 143 -9.19 5.44 1.41
CA PHE A 143 -8.56 4.13 1.22
C PHE A 143 -9.28 3.04 2.00
N ALA A 144 -9.66 3.30 3.26
CA ALA A 144 -10.46 2.37 4.05
C ALA A 144 -11.78 2.03 3.35
N ALA A 145 -12.50 3.03 2.84
CA ALA A 145 -13.76 2.84 2.11
C ALA A 145 -13.56 2.02 0.82
N LEU A 146 -12.47 2.27 0.06
CA LEU A 146 -12.13 1.49 -1.13
C LEU A 146 -11.86 0.03 -0.78
N LEU A 147 -11.04 -0.24 0.24
CA LEU A 147 -10.71 -1.60 0.68
C LEU A 147 -11.95 -2.35 1.19
N LEU A 148 -12.77 -1.71 2.01
CA LEU A 148 -14.03 -2.28 2.51
C LEU A 148 -15.00 -2.55 1.37
N GLY A 149 -15.15 -1.59 0.44
CA GLY A 149 -16.00 -1.74 -0.74
C GLY A 149 -15.60 -2.94 -1.60
N VAL A 150 -14.30 -3.06 -1.93
CA VAL A 150 -13.75 -4.22 -2.63
C VAL A 150 -14.03 -5.51 -1.85
N GLY A 151 -13.69 -5.53 -0.56
CA GLY A 151 -13.84 -6.72 0.28
C GLY A 151 -15.29 -7.20 0.35
N ILE A 152 -16.25 -6.29 0.52
CA ILE A 152 -17.70 -6.61 0.55
C ILE A 152 -18.16 -7.17 -0.80
N ILE A 153 -17.88 -6.47 -1.89
CA ILE A 153 -18.32 -6.88 -3.24
C ILE A 153 -17.76 -8.25 -3.59
N GLU A 154 -16.47 -8.46 -3.39
CA GLU A 154 -15.83 -9.72 -3.74
C GLU A 154 -16.23 -10.87 -2.79
N LEU A 155 -16.52 -10.57 -1.53
CA LEU A 155 -17.10 -11.57 -0.62
C LEU A 155 -18.50 -12.01 -1.06
N LEU A 156 -19.34 -11.06 -1.50
CA LEU A 156 -20.67 -11.35 -2.04
C LEU A 156 -20.58 -12.16 -3.34
N ARG A 157 -19.62 -11.84 -4.22
CA ARG A 157 -19.32 -12.61 -5.43
C ARG A 157 -18.85 -14.02 -5.10
N ALA A 158 -17.91 -14.17 -4.17
CA ALA A 158 -17.41 -15.47 -3.72
C ALA A 158 -18.51 -16.34 -3.10
N ARG A 159 -19.53 -15.73 -2.48
CA ARG A 159 -20.73 -16.42 -1.97
C ARG A 159 -21.80 -16.70 -3.03
N GLY A 160 -21.62 -16.25 -4.26
CA GLY A 160 -22.62 -16.37 -5.33
C GLY A 160 -23.87 -15.50 -5.13
N ARG A 161 -23.86 -14.54 -4.19
CA ARG A 161 -24.98 -13.61 -3.93
C ARG A 161 -24.98 -12.41 -4.87
N LEU A 162 -23.84 -12.09 -5.47
CA LEU A 162 -23.69 -10.99 -6.42
C LEU A 162 -23.12 -11.55 -7.73
N THR A 163 -23.99 -11.77 -8.71
CA THR A 163 -23.65 -12.36 -10.01
C THR A 163 -23.69 -11.37 -11.17
N ALA A 164 -24.03 -10.10 -10.88
CA ALA A 164 -24.12 -9.05 -11.88
C ALA A 164 -22.74 -8.80 -12.54
N VAL A 165 -22.71 -8.62 -13.85
CA VAL A 165 -21.49 -8.44 -14.64
C VAL A 165 -20.69 -7.21 -14.19
N TRP A 166 -21.38 -6.13 -13.81
CA TRP A 166 -20.72 -4.91 -13.33
C TRP A 166 -19.86 -5.17 -12.07
N ALA A 167 -20.27 -6.13 -11.22
CA ALA A 167 -19.54 -6.43 -9.99
C ALA A 167 -18.10 -6.93 -10.24
N ALA A 168 -17.84 -7.54 -11.40
CA ALA A 168 -16.51 -7.97 -11.80
C ALA A 168 -15.56 -6.77 -12.07
N TRP A 169 -16.12 -5.60 -12.40
CA TRP A 169 -15.37 -4.39 -12.71
C TRP A 169 -15.12 -3.50 -11.51
N VAL A 170 -15.79 -3.74 -10.37
CA VAL A 170 -15.61 -2.91 -9.17
C VAL A 170 -14.16 -2.94 -8.70
N PHE A 171 -13.57 -4.12 -8.54
CA PHE A 171 -12.17 -4.23 -8.11
C PHE A 171 -11.20 -3.52 -9.07
N PRO A 172 -11.19 -3.79 -10.40
CA PRO A 172 -10.33 -3.07 -11.33
C PRO A 172 -10.46 -1.55 -11.24
N VAL A 173 -11.69 -1.04 -11.21
CA VAL A 173 -11.95 0.40 -11.16
C VAL A 173 -11.45 1.01 -9.84
N LEU A 174 -11.75 0.37 -8.70
CA LEU A 174 -11.33 0.88 -7.40
C LEU A 174 -9.81 0.76 -7.22
N ALA A 175 -9.16 -0.28 -7.77
CA ALA A 175 -7.70 -0.39 -7.74
C ALA A 175 -7.03 0.74 -8.53
N VAL A 176 -7.55 1.06 -9.73
CA VAL A 176 -7.07 2.21 -10.51
C VAL A 176 -7.34 3.53 -9.78
N ALA A 177 -8.54 3.72 -9.24
CA ALA A 177 -8.89 4.94 -8.50
C ALA A 177 -8.02 5.13 -7.26
N GLY A 178 -7.77 4.07 -6.48
CA GLY A 178 -6.88 4.10 -5.32
C GLY A 178 -5.43 4.41 -5.72
N SER A 179 -4.95 3.85 -6.83
CA SER A 179 -3.60 4.14 -7.35
C SER A 179 -3.45 5.61 -7.78
N VAL A 180 -4.47 6.17 -8.42
CA VAL A 180 -4.48 7.59 -8.78
C VAL A 180 -4.56 8.47 -7.53
N LEU A 181 -5.39 8.10 -6.56
CA LEU A 181 -5.48 8.83 -5.28
C LEU A 181 -4.13 8.86 -4.55
N LEU A 182 -3.38 7.75 -4.60
CA LEU A 182 -2.07 7.64 -3.97
C LEU A 182 -1.02 8.60 -4.56
N LEU A 183 -1.13 8.99 -5.84
CA LEU A 183 -0.24 9.97 -6.45
C LEU A 183 -0.40 11.39 -5.84
N PHE A 184 -1.52 11.65 -5.18
CA PHE A 184 -1.79 12.92 -4.49
C PHE A 184 -1.68 12.78 -2.96
N HIS A 185 -1.18 11.62 -2.49
CA HIS A 185 -0.97 11.40 -1.06
C HIS A 185 0.28 12.13 -0.60
N SER A 186 0.15 12.90 0.47
CA SER A 186 1.25 13.65 1.09
C SER A 186 1.20 13.46 2.59
N HIS A 187 2.37 13.25 3.18
CA HIS A 187 2.54 13.22 4.63
C HIS A 187 2.96 14.59 5.15
N HIS A 188 2.36 15.02 6.26
CA HIS A 188 2.75 16.22 6.95
C HIS A 188 3.68 15.85 8.11
N THR A 189 4.99 15.82 7.85
CA THR A 189 5.97 15.39 8.85
C THR A 189 6.24 16.42 9.94
N GLY A 190 5.71 17.63 9.84
CA GLY A 190 5.96 18.70 10.82
C GLY A 190 7.44 19.16 10.93
N MET A 191 8.34 18.54 10.17
CA MET A 191 9.76 18.89 10.12
C MET A 191 10.01 20.00 9.09
N HIS A 192 11.02 20.81 9.32
CA HIS A 192 11.48 21.87 8.41
C HIS A 192 12.99 21.74 8.20
N GLY A 193 13.48 21.96 6.96
CA GLY A 193 14.90 21.93 6.63
C GLY A 193 15.26 21.00 5.49
N GLU A 194 16.55 20.83 5.21
CA GLU A 194 17.07 20.01 4.11
C GLU A 194 16.77 18.51 4.32
N ASP A 195 16.85 18.03 5.55
CA ASP A 195 16.52 16.64 5.91
C ASP A 195 15.06 16.31 5.60
N HIS A 196 14.15 17.28 5.82
CA HIS A 196 12.74 17.13 5.48
C HIS A 196 12.52 16.89 3.98
N MET A 197 13.24 17.63 3.12
CA MET A 197 13.12 17.49 1.66
C MET A 197 13.55 16.10 1.19
N ALA A 198 14.65 15.56 1.73
CA ALA A 198 15.13 14.22 1.39
C ALA A 198 14.16 13.11 1.81
N ILE A 199 13.59 13.22 3.01
CA ILE A 199 12.58 12.27 3.51
C ILE A 199 11.32 12.32 2.64
N MET A 200 10.83 13.51 2.30
CA MET A 200 9.64 13.64 1.45
C MET A 200 9.86 13.11 0.04
N GLU A 201 11.05 13.31 -0.55
CA GLU A 201 11.39 12.72 -1.86
C GLU A 201 11.40 11.20 -1.80
N HIS A 202 11.93 10.61 -0.73
CA HIS A 202 11.93 9.16 -0.53
C HIS A 202 10.51 8.60 -0.41
N ILE A 203 9.68 9.18 0.46
CA ILE A 203 8.27 8.79 0.63
C ILE A 203 7.50 8.89 -0.70
N GLN A 204 7.71 9.97 -1.45
CA GLN A 204 7.05 10.16 -2.74
C GLN A 204 7.48 9.10 -3.77
N ALA A 205 8.76 8.72 -3.80
CA ALA A 205 9.26 7.66 -4.67
C ALA A 205 8.63 6.30 -4.34
N GLU A 206 8.47 5.98 -3.06
CA GLU A 206 7.77 4.76 -2.63
C GLU A 206 6.30 4.77 -3.01
N HIS A 207 5.58 5.87 -2.76
CA HIS A 207 4.18 6.01 -3.16
C HIS A 207 3.98 5.92 -4.68
N LEU A 208 4.92 6.43 -5.48
CA LEU A 208 4.90 6.25 -6.94
C LEU A 208 5.01 4.77 -7.32
N SER A 209 5.87 4.02 -6.63
CA SER A 209 6.04 2.57 -6.83
C SER A 209 4.77 1.80 -6.49
N TYR A 210 4.11 2.16 -5.40
CA TYR A 210 2.83 1.56 -5.00
C TYR A 210 1.72 1.90 -5.98
N ALA A 211 1.64 3.16 -6.42
CA ALA A 211 0.68 3.61 -7.42
C ALA A 211 0.87 2.88 -8.76
N ALA A 212 2.10 2.76 -9.25
CA ALA A 212 2.41 2.04 -10.48
C ALA A 212 2.01 0.55 -10.38
N THR A 213 2.32 -0.10 -9.26
CA THR A 213 1.96 -1.50 -9.02
C THR A 213 0.45 -1.67 -8.90
N GLY A 214 -0.24 -0.77 -8.20
CA GLY A 214 -1.69 -0.77 -8.06
C GLY A 214 -2.41 -0.54 -9.39
N LEU A 215 -1.92 0.36 -10.24
CA LEU A 215 -2.40 0.52 -11.62
C LEU A 215 -2.23 -0.79 -12.42
N GLY A 216 -1.07 -1.44 -12.29
CA GLY A 216 -0.82 -2.74 -12.90
C GLY A 216 -1.82 -3.80 -12.44
N ILE A 217 -2.15 -3.84 -11.14
CA ILE A 217 -3.18 -4.73 -10.57
C ILE A 217 -4.54 -4.45 -11.20
N GLY A 218 -4.98 -3.19 -11.20
CA GLY A 218 -6.28 -2.79 -11.74
C GLY A 218 -6.43 -3.11 -13.23
N LEU A 219 -5.43 -2.75 -14.03
CA LEU A 219 -5.43 -3.00 -15.48
C LEU A 219 -5.41 -4.50 -15.80
N THR A 220 -4.51 -5.27 -15.16
CA THR A 220 -4.40 -6.71 -15.43
C THR A 220 -5.62 -7.49 -14.93
N LYS A 221 -6.24 -7.06 -13.81
CA LYS A 221 -7.51 -7.62 -13.34
C LYS A 221 -8.64 -7.31 -14.32
N GLY A 222 -8.73 -6.06 -14.83
CA GLY A 222 -9.71 -5.70 -15.87
C GLY A 222 -9.53 -6.54 -17.14
N LEU A 223 -8.30 -6.72 -17.61
CA LEU A 223 -8.00 -7.58 -18.76
C LEU A 223 -8.33 -9.06 -18.51
N ALA A 224 -8.24 -9.53 -17.28
CA ALA A 224 -8.66 -10.88 -16.91
C ALA A 224 -10.18 -11.09 -16.99
N GLU A 225 -10.99 -10.03 -16.92
CA GLU A 225 -12.45 -10.11 -17.10
C GLU A 225 -12.86 -10.08 -18.59
N VAL A 226 -11.98 -9.69 -19.49
CA VAL A 226 -12.24 -9.66 -20.93
C VAL A 226 -11.85 -11.00 -21.56
N ARG A 227 -12.73 -11.56 -22.41
CA ARG A 227 -12.46 -12.79 -23.16
C ARG A 227 -11.40 -12.55 -24.24
N THR A 228 -10.15 -12.85 -23.91
CA THR A 228 -9.01 -12.77 -24.82
C THR A 228 -8.17 -14.03 -24.74
N ARG A 229 -7.28 -14.23 -25.74
CA ARG A 229 -6.28 -15.32 -25.69
C ARG A 229 -5.32 -15.24 -24.48
N TRP A 230 -5.19 -14.05 -23.88
CA TRP A 230 -4.30 -13.75 -22.75
C TRP A 230 -5.01 -13.78 -21.39
N GLN A 231 -6.31 -14.05 -21.36
CA GLN A 231 -7.11 -14.04 -20.11
C GLN A 231 -6.48 -14.88 -19.00
N ALA A 232 -6.00 -16.09 -19.30
CA ALA A 232 -5.39 -16.97 -18.32
C ALA A 232 -4.07 -16.42 -17.74
N VAL A 233 -3.33 -15.64 -18.53
CA VAL A 233 -2.11 -14.96 -18.09
C VAL A 233 -2.48 -13.83 -17.14
N PHE A 234 -3.39 -12.96 -17.53
CA PHE A 234 -3.83 -11.84 -16.70
C PHE A 234 -4.48 -12.31 -15.40
N ALA A 235 -5.23 -13.43 -15.42
CA ALA A 235 -5.83 -14.02 -14.22
C ALA A 235 -4.78 -14.48 -13.18
N LYS A 236 -3.51 -14.67 -13.57
CA LYS A 236 -2.41 -14.98 -12.64
C LYS A 236 -1.52 -13.77 -12.37
N LEU A 237 -1.47 -12.83 -13.29
CA LEU A 237 -0.59 -11.66 -13.17
C LEU A 237 -1.06 -10.69 -12.08
N TRP A 238 -2.37 -10.36 -12.03
CA TRP A 238 -2.87 -9.41 -11.05
C TRP A 238 -2.71 -9.88 -9.58
N PRO A 239 -2.94 -11.18 -9.21
CA PRO A 239 -2.64 -11.62 -7.85
C PRO A 239 -1.14 -11.63 -7.55
N ALA A 240 -0.32 -11.90 -8.57
CA ALA A 240 1.12 -11.84 -8.45
C ALA A 240 1.60 -10.40 -8.16
N LEU A 241 1.04 -9.41 -8.86
CA LEU A 241 1.29 -7.98 -8.57
C LEU A 241 0.80 -7.57 -7.17
N MET A 242 -0.28 -8.18 -6.66
CA MET A 242 -0.68 -7.97 -5.27
C MET A 242 0.38 -8.44 -4.27
N ILE A 243 1.05 -9.56 -4.55
CA ILE A 243 2.17 -10.02 -3.70
C ILE A 243 3.32 -9.00 -3.76
N VAL A 244 3.64 -8.49 -4.96
CA VAL A 244 4.66 -7.43 -5.11
C VAL A 244 4.28 -6.21 -4.30
N LEU A 245 3.07 -5.70 -4.45
CA LEU A 245 2.61 -4.53 -3.70
C LEU A 245 2.67 -4.79 -2.19
N GLY A 246 2.23 -5.96 -1.74
CA GLY A 246 2.30 -6.33 -0.33
C GLY A 246 3.73 -6.37 0.20
N ILE A 247 4.68 -6.92 -0.57
CA ILE A 247 6.09 -6.93 -0.21
C ILE A 247 6.64 -5.50 -0.15
N LEU A 248 6.36 -4.67 -1.16
CA LEU A 248 6.80 -3.26 -1.17
C LEU A 248 6.30 -2.52 0.08
N LEU A 249 5.03 -2.69 0.43
CA LEU A 249 4.45 -2.10 1.66
C LEU A 249 5.09 -2.65 2.94
N MET A 250 5.50 -3.93 2.97
CA MET A 250 6.18 -4.52 4.14
C MET A 250 7.62 -4.05 4.30
N PHE A 251 8.22 -3.43 3.29
CA PHE A 251 9.55 -2.83 3.33
C PHE A 251 9.51 -1.29 3.36
N TYR A 252 8.33 -0.71 3.53
CA TYR A 252 8.19 0.73 3.70
C TYR A 252 8.99 1.24 4.89
N THR A 253 9.73 2.34 4.67
CA THR A 253 10.50 3.05 5.71
C THR A 253 10.38 4.56 5.52
N GLU A 254 10.25 5.29 6.61
CA GLU A 254 10.11 6.74 6.66
C GLU A 254 11.38 7.44 7.19
#